data_461abbbb82d9a8664b6ff07c140154bd
#
_entry.id   461abbbb82d9a8664b6ff07c140154bd
#
_cell.length_a   1.000
_cell.length_b   1.000
_cell.length_c   1.000
_cell.angle_alpha   90.00
_cell.angle_beta   90.00
_cell.angle_gamma   90.00
#
_symmetry.space_group_name_H-M   'P 1'
#
loop_
_entity.id
_entity.type
_entity.pdbx_description
1 polymer ?
#
loop_
_entity_poly.entity_id
_entity_poly.type
_entity_poly.pdbx_seq_one_letter_code
_entity_poly.pdbx_strand_id
1 'polypeptide(L)'
;MTDDAVPASGTVHWVGAGLSTGSGLAKLCDTAARVRLWHRTEERAEEALAALGLAGRAEPRAYTRAALAAELAPGDVVVSMLPAPEHGPLLAACVEARAHFACSSYVSDAVLERAPAARAAGVTVLTEAGLDPGIDHLFAHSLIARATAAIGPGTAASYTLTSYCGGVPAVPNDFRYRFSWAPAGVLNALRAPARYIEDGTETTAGRPWRATRPYVVDGETFEAYPNRDSVPFLAQYGLPAGWKPRTFVRGTLRLDGWLTAWAPVFAELERDDDVRIAALAAELAALHPMTEADRDRVVLAVTLDVDAGSGDRWSGRYLLDLTGTAEESAMARCVSRPLALGVTHILDASLPPGLLRAAETPERSESWLRELAEDGVEFALRVEG
;
A
#
# COMPACT_ATOMS: atom_id res chain seq x y z
N MET A 1 14.10 -24.50 2.91
CA MET A 1 13.15 -24.63 1.80
C MET A 1 12.28 -25.82 2.10
N THR A 2 10.98 -25.65 2.19
CA THR A 2 10.06 -26.80 2.31
C THR A 2 10.02 -27.47 0.95
N ASP A 3 10.12 -28.80 0.88
CA ASP A 3 10.21 -29.64 -0.35
C ASP A 3 9.02 -29.48 -1.33
N ASP A 4 8.01 -28.69 -0.97
CA ASP A 4 6.74 -28.55 -1.71
C ASP A 4 6.54 -27.20 -2.42
N ALA A 5 7.50 -26.26 -2.37
CA ALA A 5 7.34 -24.96 -3.02
C ALA A 5 7.38 -25.08 -4.55
N VAL A 6 6.44 -24.42 -5.24
CA VAL A 6 6.44 -24.32 -6.70
C VAL A 6 7.57 -23.40 -7.14
N PRO A 7 8.52 -23.86 -7.97
CA PRO A 7 9.56 -22.95 -8.49
C PRO A 7 8.94 -21.93 -9.47
N ALA A 8 9.40 -20.69 -9.40
CA ALA A 8 8.95 -19.67 -10.34
C ALA A 8 9.35 -19.99 -11.78
N SER A 9 8.43 -19.81 -12.73
CA SER A 9 8.65 -20.05 -14.17
C SER A 9 9.49 -18.94 -14.84
N GLY A 10 9.54 -17.78 -14.22
CA GLY A 10 10.08 -16.54 -14.79
C GLY A 10 9.06 -15.73 -15.60
N THR A 11 7.81 -16.18 -15.73
CA THR A 11 6.73 -15.43 -16.41
C THR A 11 5.92 -14.63 -15.39
N VAL A 12 5.70 -13.35 -15.69
CA VAL A 12 4.88 -12.43 -14.89
C VAL A 12 3.68 -11.97 -15.70
N HIS A 13 2.48 -12.13 -15.14
CA HIS A 13 1.23 -11.62 -15.65
C HIS A 13 0.81 -10.39 -14.83
N TRP A 14 1.06 -9.19 -15.34
CA TRP A 14 0.64 -7.93 -14.71
C TRP A 14 -0.78 -7.58 -15.16
N VAL A 15 -1.74 -7.61 -14.23
CA VAL A 15 -3.17 -7.49 -14.53
C VAL A 15 -3.69 -6.13 -14.08
N GLY A 16 -3.97 -5.26 -15.04
CA GLY A 16 -4.43 -3.88 -14.84
C GLY A 16 -3.30 -2.85 -14.99
N ALA A 17 -3.60 -1.75 -15.70
CA ALA A 17 -2.69 -0.62 -15.89
C ALA A 17 -3.43 0.68 -15.53
N GLY A 18 -3.65 0.88 -14.23
CA GLY A 18 -4.25 2.08 -13.65
C GLY A 18 -3.21 3.10 -13.18
N LEU A 19 -3.69 4.13 -12.45
CA LEU A 19 -2.87 5.23 -11.95
C LEU A 19 -1.71 4.82 -11.03
N SER A 20 -1.74 3.62 -10.46
CA SER A 20 -0.69 3.09 -9.59
C SER A 20 0.28 2.15 -10.31
N THR A 21 0.16 1.99 -11.64
CA THR A 21 1.12 1.24 -12.45
C THR A 21 2.21 2.20 -12.95
N GLY A 22 3.46 1.86 -12.68
CA GLY A 22 4.60 2.72 -13.01
C GLY A 22 5.88 1.93 -13.25
N SER A 23 6.99 2.50 -12.84
CA SER A 23 8.35 1.98 -13.06
C SER A 23 8.61 0.60 -12.44
N GLY A 24 7.76 0.12 -11.53
CA GLY A 24 7.81 -1.27 -11.07
C GLY A 24 7.56 -2.28 -12.19
N LEU A 25 6.66 -2.00 -13.14
CA LEU A 25 6.46 -2.84 -14.31
C LEU A 25 7.72 -2.85 -15.20
N ALA A 26 8.37 -1.69 -15.37
CA ALA A 26 9.64 -1.60 -16.11
C ALA A 26 10.73 -2.48 -15.49
N LYS A 27 10.86 -2.44 -14.16
CA LYS A 27 11.79 -3.30 -13.40
C LYS A 27 11.54 -4.78 -13.68
N LEU A 28 10.29 -5.21 -13.70
CA LEU A 28 9.94 -6.60 -14.00
C LEU A 28 10.26 -6.98 -15.45
N CYS A 29 10.15 -6.05 -16.40
CA CYS A 29 10.62 -6.27 -17.78
C CYS A 29 12.15 -6.48 -17.88
N ASP A 30 12.92 -6.01 -16.88
CA ASP A 30 14.37 -6.20 -16.83
C ASP A 30 14.78 -7.49 -16.09
N THR A 31 13.93 -7.97 -15.16
CA THR A 31 14.29 -9.06 -14.24
C THR A 31 13.58 -10.38 -14.54
N ALA A 32 12.35 -10.35 -15.06
CA ALA A 32 11.60 -11.54 -15.43
C ALA A 32 11.98 -12.05 -16.84
N ALA A 33 11.86 -13.33 -17.06
CA ALA A 33 12.09 -13.93 -18.39
C ALA A 33 11.02 -13.50 -19.42
N ARG A 34 9.81 -13.25 -18.94
CA ARG A 34 8.67 -12.81 -19.75
C ARG A 34 7.70 -11.99 -18.91
N VAL A 35 7.18 -10.89 -19.48
CA VAL A 35 6.12 -10.08 -18.87
C VAL A 35 4.95 -9.96 -19.83
N ARG A 36 3.72 -10.14 -19.33
CA ARG A 36 2.47 -9.92 -20.04
C ARG A 36 1.65 -8.87 -19.31
N LEU A 37 1.26 -7.81 -20.03
CA LEU A 37 0.36 -6.79 -19.50
C LEU A 37 -1.08 -7.09 -19.96
N TRP A 38 -1.95 -7.29 -18.98
CA TRP A 38 -3.36 -7.57 -19.19
C TRP A 38 -4.20 -6.32 -18.96
N HIS A 39 -4.97 -5.89 -19.95
CA HIS A 39 -5.93 -4.78 -19.86
C HIS A 39 -7.27 -5.18 -20.46
N ARG A 40 -8.32 -4.36 -20.31
CA ARG A 40 -9.67 -4.64 -20.81
C ARG A 40 -9.71 -5.05 -22.28
N THR A 41 -8.85 -4.49 -23.11
CA THR A 41 -8.60 -4.91 -24.51
C THR A 41 -7.10 -4.93 -24.76
N GLU A 42 -6.67 -5.61 -25.83
CA GLU A 42 -5.25 -5.69 -26.21
C GLU A 42 -4.73 -4.32 -26.63
N GLU A 43 -5.52 -3.54 -27.38
CA GLU A 43 -5.17 -2.18 -27.80
C GLU A 43 -4.91 -1.27 -26.58
N ARG A 44 -5.72 -1.40 -25.51
CA ARG A 44 -5.50 -0.66 -24.28
C ARG A 44 -4.24 -1.10 -23.54
N ALA A 45 -3.86 -2.37 -23.64
CA ALA A 45 -2.59 -2.85 -23.09
C ALA A 45 -1.40 -2.27 -23.88
N GLU A 46 -1.50 -2.23 -25.22
CA GLU A 46 -0.51 -1.60 -26.11
C GLU A 46 -0.34 -0.11 -25.81
N GLU A 47 -1.46 0.65 -25.71
CA GLU A 47 -1.46 2.06 -25.34
C GLU A 47 -0.76 2.29 -23.98
N ALA A 48 -1.07 1.47 -22.97
CA ALA A 48 -0.45 1.57 -21.66
C ALA A 48 1.06 1.27 -21.68
N LEU A 49 1.48 0.23 -22.42
CA LEU A 49 2.90 -0.08 -22.61
C LEU A 49 3.63 1.04 -23.33
N ALA A 50 3.02 1.64 -24.36
CA ALA A 50 3.60 2.77 -25.07
C ALA A 50 3.77 4.00 -24.16
N ALA A 51 2.73 4.32 -23.38
CA ALA A 51 2.76 5.43 -22.42
C ALA A 51 3.83 5.26 -21.33
N LEU A 52 4.14 4.02 -20.94
CA LEU A 52 5.19 3.68 -19.97
C LEU A 52 6.59 3.52 -20.60
N GLY A 53 6.72 3.71 -21.91
CA GLY A 53 7.98 3.47 -22.62
C GLY A 53 8.38 1.98 -22.69
N LEU A 54 7.42 1.08 -22.57
CA LEU A 54 7.64 -0.38 -22.51
C LEU A 54 7.16 -1.13 -23.77
N ALA A 55 6.88 -0.43 -24.86
CA ALA A 55 6.50 -1.04 -26.12
C ALA A 55 7.56 -2.06 -26.58
N GLY A 56 7.11 -3.29 -26.84
CA GLY A 56 7.99 -4.42 -27.22
C GLY A 56 8.78 -5.06 -26.08
N ARG A 57 8.65 -4.56 -24.83
CA ARG A 57 9.30 -5.15 -23.64
C ARG A 57 8.37 -6.06 -22.83
N ALA A 58 7.05 -5.89 -23.00
CA ALA A 58 6.04 -6.78 -22.47
C ALA A 58 5.00 -7.10 -23.55
N GLU A 59 4.36 -8.24 -23.41
CA GLU A 59 3.33 -8.72 -24.35
C GLU A 59 1.95 -8.17 -23.94
N PRO A 60 1.24 -7.41 -24.80
CA PRO A 60 -0.12 -6.97 -24.51
C PRO A 60 -1.11 -8.14 -24.57
N ARG A 61 -2.13 -8.10 -23.72
CA ARG A 61 -3.21 -9.12 -23.65
C ARG A 61 -4.55 -8.49 -23.30
N ALA A 62 -5.61 -8.99 -23.94
CA ALA A 62 -6.99 -8.68 -23.53
C ALA A 62 -7.37 -9.50 -22.29
N TYR A 63 -7.75 -8.82 -21.21
CA TYR A 63 -8.11 -9.46 -19.94
C TYR A 63 -9.55 -9.93 -19.92
N THR A 64 -9.70 -11.22 -19.75
CA THR A 64 -10.82 -11.84 -19.06
C THR A 64 -10.24 -12.87 -18.09
N ARG A 65 -10.95 -13.19 -17.03
CA ARG A 65 -10.48 -14.21 -16.08
C ARG A 65 -10.24 -15.56 -16.77
N ALA A 66 -11.11 -15.92 -17.72
CA ALA A 66 -10.97 -17.15 -18.49
C ALA A 66 -9.74 -17.11 -19.42
N ALA A 67 -9.48 -15.97 -20.08
CA ALA A 67 -8.31 -15.84 -20.95
C ALA A 67 -7.00 -15.93 -20.15
N LEU A 68 -6.92 -15.24 -19.00
CA LEU A 68 -5.76 -15.34 -18.12
C LEU A 68 -5.58 -16.79 -17.63
N ALA A 69 -6.64 -17.43 -17.12
CA ALA A 69 -6.57 -18.81 -16.62
C ALA A 69 -6.11 -19.81 -17.67
N ALA A 70 -6.46 -19.60 -18.94
CA ALA A 70 -6.01 -20.44 -20.06
C ALA A 70 -4.52 -20.28 -20.41
N GLU A 71 -3.89 -19.15 -20.04
CA GLU A 71 -2.47 -18.89 -20.27
C GLU A 71 -1.59 -19.15 -19.03
N LEU A 72 -2.18 -19.39 -17.85
CA LEU A 72 -1.41 -19.67 -16.63
C LEU A 72 -0.74 -21.03 -16.66
N ALA A 73 0.53 -21.05 -16.28
CA ALA A 73 1.31 -22.26 -16.07
C ALA A 73 1.83 -22.32 -14.62
N PRO A 74 2.17 -23.54 -14.11
CA PRO A 74 2.78 -23.67 -12.80
C PRO A 74 4.05 -22.80 -12.66
N GLY A 75 4.12 -22.05 -11.57
CA GLY A 75 5.24 -21.14 -11.27
C GLY A 75 5.14 -19.75 -11.91
N ASP A 76 4.13 -19.45 -12.73
CA ASP A 76 3.88 -18.08 -13.19
C ASP A 76 3.54 -17.18 -11.98
N VAL A 77 3.80 -15.88 -12.11
CA VAL A 77 3.45 -14.90 -11.07
C VAL A 77 2.38 -13.95 -11.60
N VAL A 78 1.21 -13.94 -10.96
CA VAL A 78 0.12 -13.02 -11.27
C VAL A 78 0.20 -11.81 -10.34
N VAL A 79 0.43 -10.63 -10.90
CA VAL A 79 0.42 -9.36 -10.21
C VAL A 79 -0.93 -8.69 -10.43
N SER A 80 -1.72 -8.51 -9.38
CA SER A 80 -3.04 -7.90 -9.48
C SER A 80 -3.03 -6.42 -9.11
N MET A 81 -3.28 -5.56 -10.10
CA MET A 81 -3.59 -4.14 -9.93
C MET A 81 -5.09 -3.86 -10.08
N LEU A 82 -5.91 -4.89 -10.01
CA LEU A 82 -7.36 -4.80 -10.04
C LEU A 82 -7.92 -4.30 -8.70
N PRO A 83 -9.19 -3.84 -8.65
CA PRO A 83 -9.87 -3.54 -7.39
C PRO A 83 -9.93 -4.76 -6.45
N ALA A 84 -9.88 -4.52 -5.13
CA ALA A 84 -9.81 -5.56 -4.10
C ALA A 84 -10.85 -6.71 -4.22
N PRO A 85 -12.11 -6.49 -4.63
CA PRO A 85 -13.06 -7.59 -4.83
C PRO A 85 -12.64 -8.64 -5.88
N GLU A 86 -11.78 -8.26 -6.82
CA GLU A 86 -11.29 -9.16 -7.87
C GLU A 86 -10.15 -10.08 -7.39
N HIS A 87 -9.48 -9.76 -6.28
CA HIS A 87 -8.32 -10.53 -5.81
C HIS A 87 -8.68 -11.97 -5.41
N GLY A 88 -9.79 -12.17 -4.70
CA GLY A 88 -10.20 -13.52 -4.28
C GLY A 88 -10.45 -14.49 -5.46
N PRO A 89 -11.29 -14.11 -6.44
CA PRO A 89 -11.51 -14.90 -7.65
C PRO A 89 -10.23 -15.12 -8.48
N LEU A 90 -9.35 -14.13 -8.55
CA LEU A 90 -8.09 -14.23 -9.30
C LEU A 90 -7.10 -15.17 -8.59
N LEU A 91 -7.00 -15.08 -7.27
CA LEU A 91 -6.18 -15.98 -6.45
C LEU A 91 -6.66 -17.44 -6.57
N ALA A 92 -7.98 -17.66 -6.67
CA ALA A 92 -8.50 -19.01 -6.89
C ALA A 92 -7.96 -19.62 -8.18
N ALA A 93 -7.97 -18.87 -9.29
CA ALA A 93 -7.38 -19.31 -10.56
C ALA A 93 -5.86 -19.55 -10.46
N CYS A 94 -5.15 -18.71 -9.71
CA CYS A 94 -3.72 -18.91 -9.47
C CYS A 94 -3.43 -20.21 -8.71
N VAL A 95 -4.17 -20.48 -7.65
CA VAL A 95 -4.01 -21.71 -6.84
C VAL A 95 -4.29 -22.98 -7.70
N GLU A 96 -5.34 -22.93 -8.52
CA GLU A 96 -5.69 -24.03 -9.43
C GLU A 96 -4.58 -24.29 -10.46
N ALA A 97 -4.01 -23.23 -11.02
CA ALA A 97 -2.90 -23.31 -11.99
C ALA A 97 -1.53 -23.55 -11.33
N ARG A 98 -1.44 -23.56 -10.00
CA ARG A 98 -0.18 -23.55 -9.23
C ARG A 98 0.71 -22.35 -9.60
N ALA A 99 0.11 -21.20 -9.84
CA ALA A 99 0.78 -19.92 -10.08
C ALA A 99 0.83 -19.10 -8.78
N HIS A 100 1.87 -18.28 -8.61
CA HIS A 100 2.00 -17.33 -7.49
C HIS A 100 1.11 -16.13 -7.70
N PHE A 101 0.81 -15.41 -6.60
CA PHE A 101 -0.02 -14.22 -6.62
C PHE A 101 0.64 -13.08 -5.85
N ALA A 102 0.56 -11.86 -6.36
CA ALA A 102 1.01 -10.65 -5.66
C ALA A 102 0.03 -9.49 -5.86
N CYS A 103 -0.18 -8.67 -4.83
CA CYS A 103 -0.91 -7.40 -4.91
C CYS A 103 -0.44 -6.39 -3.87
N SER A 104 -0.77 -5.11 -4.11
CA SER A 104 -0.51 -4.00 -3.19
C SER A 104 -1.63 -3.75 -2.17
N SER A 105 -2.73 -4.50 -2.25
CA SER A 105 -3.92 -4.29 -1.43
C SER A 105 -3.83 -5.00 -0.08
N TYR A 106 -4.62 -4.49 0.89
CA TYR A 106 -4.85 -5.18 2.16
C TYR A 106 -5.37 -6.60 1.97
N VAL A 107 -5.01 -7.48 2.90
CA VAL A 107 -5.57 -8.84 2.96
C VAL A 107 -7.07 -8.74 3.19
N SER A 108 -7.86 -9.33 2.29
CA SER A 108 -9.31 -9.46 2.43
C SER A 108 -9.68 -10.85 2.96
N ASP A 109 -10.91 -10.99 3.49
CA ASP A 109 -11.44 -12.30 3.94
C ASP A 109 -11.38 -13.33 2.80
N ALA A 110 -11.70 -12.91 1.57
CA ALA A 110 -11.64 -13.78 0.40
C ALA A 110 -10.21 -14.29 0.09
N VAL A 111 -9.17 -13.53 0.44
CA VAL A 111 -7.76 -13.96 0.34
C VAL A 111 -7.40 -14.85 1.53
N LEU A 112 -7.83 -14.51 2.75
CA LEU A 112 -7.60 -15.32 3.95
C LEU A 112 -8.20 -16.73 3.83
N GLU A 113 -9.41 -16.85 3.31
CA GLU A 113 -10.09 -18.13 3.08
C GLU A 113 -9.30 -19.06 2.13
N ARG A 114 -8.51 -18.50 1.21
CA ARG A 114 -7.71 -19.25 0.23
C ARG A 114 -6.28 -19.53 0.66
N ALA A 115 -5.81 -18.88 1.72
CA ALA A 115 -4.44 -19.02 2.20
C ALA A 115 -4.02 -20.48 2.51
N PRO A 116 -4.88 -21.34 3.15
CA PRO A 116 -4.53 -22.73 3.38
C PRO A 116 -4.35 -23.52 2.08
N ALA A 117 -5.23 -23.30 1.08
CA ALA A 117 -5.15 -23.96 -0.22
C ALA A 117 -3.90 -23.51 -1.00
N ALA A 118 -3.55 -22.22 -0.97
CA ALA A 118 -2.33 -21.72 -1.58
C ALA A 118 -1.09 -22.36 -0.97
N ARG A 119 -1.02 -22.46 0.36
CA ARG A 119 0.08 -23.12 1.06
C ARG A 119 0.18 -24.61 0.67
N ALA A 120 -0.95 -25.32 0.64
CA ALA A 120 -0.99 -26.72 0.25
C ALA A 120 -0.57 -26.97 -1.22
N ALA A 121 -0.85 -26.00 -2.10
CA ALA A 121 -0.42 -26.02 -3.50
C ALA A 121 1.05 -25.62 -3.70
N GLY A 122 1.77 -25.23 -2.65
CA GLY A 122 3.15 -24.74 -2.73
C GLY A 122 3.29 -23.35 -3.35
N VAL A 123 2.23 -22.53 -3.33
CA VAL A 123 2.13 -21.24 -4.00
C VAL A 123 2.38 -20.10 -3.01
N THR A 124 3.19 -19.11 -3.39
CA THR A 124 3.38 -17.87 -2.65
C THR A 124 2.26 -16.89 -2.99
N VAL A 125 1.64 -16.32 -1.97
CA VAL A 125 0.64 -15.25 -2.06
C VAL A 125 1.16 -14.05 -1.31
N LEU A 126 1.61 -13.02 -2.02
CA LEU A 126 2.14 -11.79 -1.45
C LEU A 126 1.07 -10.70 -1.51
N THR A 127 0.78 -10.11 -0.37
CA THR A 127 -0.17 -8.99 -0.23
C THR A 127 0.48 -7.82 0.47
N GLU A 128 -0.22 -6.68 0.51
CA GLU A 128 0.25 -5.48 1.22
C GLU A 128 1.66 -5.04 0.77
N ALA A 129 1.99 -5.25 -0.51
CA ALA A 129 3.29 -4.93 -1.08
C ALA A 129 3.23 -3.62 -1.89
N GLY A 130 2.68 -2.57 -1.29
CA GLY A 130 2.53 -1.24 -1.90
C GLY A 130 3.09 -0.12 -1.03
N LEU A 131 2.37 1.00 -0.99
CA LEU A 131 2.73 2.18 -0.20
C LEU A 131 2.10 2.11 1.20
N ASP A 132 0.79 2.13 1.27
CA ASP A 132 -0.08 2.00 2.44
C ASP A 132 -1.33 1.22 1.99
N PRO A 133 -1.24 -0.12 2.11
CA PRO A 133 -0.28 -0.93 2.87
C PRO A 133 1.00 -1.30 2.09
N GLY A 134 2.10 -1.33 2.81
CA GLY A 134 3.40 -1.82 2.31
C GLY A 134 4.59 -1.09 2.93
N ILE A 135 5.04 0.02 2.34
CA ILE A 135 6.18 0.80 2.87
C ILE A 135 5.92 1.23 4.32
N ASP A 136 4.68 1.59 4.66
CA ASP A 136 4.28 1.93 6.03
C ASP A 136 4.54 0.80 7.03
N HIS A 137 4.31 -0.46 6.63
CA HIS A 137 4.60 -1.63 7.45
C HIS A 137 6.11 -1.86 7.60
N LEU A 138 6.88 -1.68 6.51
CA LEU A 138 8.35 -1.76 6.56
C LEU A 138 8.91 -0.74 7.56
N PHE A 139 8.43 0.50 7.52
CA PHE A 139 8.81 1.55 8.47
C PHE A 139 8.43 1.18 9.90
N ALA A 140 7.21 0.71 10.13
CA ALA A 140 6.74 0.33 11.46
C ALA A 140 7.58 -0.80 12.06
N HIS A 141 7.83 -1.89 11.34
CA HIS A 141 8.65 -3.02 11.82
C HIS A 141 10.10 -2.60 12.10
N SER A 142 10.71 -1.77 11.25
CA SER A 142 12.05 -1.23 11.48
C SER A 142 12.10 -0.38 12.77
N LEU A 143 11.16 0.56 12.97
CA LEU A 143 11.10 1.38 14.18
C LEU A 143 10.90 0.55 15.44
N ILE A 144 9.99 -0.44 15.40
CA ILE A 144 9.72 -1.33 16.54
C ILE A 144 10.96 -2.13 16.91
N ALA A 145 11.69 -2.66 15.93
CA ALA A 145 12.92 -3.40 16.19
C ALA A 145 13.99 -2.51 16.84
N ARG A 146 14.18 -1.29 16.33
CA ARG A 146 15.15 -0.31 16.88
C ARG A 146 14.77 0.12 18.29
N ALA A 147 13.51 0.46 18.52
CA ALA A 147 13.02 0.82 19.84
C ALA A 147 13.16 -0.35 20.84
N THR A 148 12.84 -1.58 20.41
CA THR A 148 12.99 -2.78 21.23
C THR A 148 14.44 -3.04 21.60
N ALA A 149 15.38 -2.82 20.67
CA ALA A 149 16.80 -2.95 20.94
C ALA A 149 17.31 -1.88 21.92
N ALA A 150 16.80 -0.67 21.85
CA ALA A 150 17.20 0.44 22.72
C ALA A 150 16.61 0.35 24.13
N ILE A 151 15.32 0.04 24.24
CA ILE A 151 14.58 0.00 25.53
C ILE A 151 14.76 -1.35 26.24
N GLY A 152 14.95 -2.42 25.48
CA GLY A 152 14.99 -3.81 25.98
C GLY A 152 13.64 -4.51 25.88
N PRO A 153 13.59 -5.75 25.37
CA PRO A 153 12.34 -6.47 25.06
C PRO A 153 11.53 -6.85 26.30
N GLY A 154 12.16 -6.93 27.48
CA GLY A 154 11.50 -7.24 28.76
C GLY A 154 11.06 -6.01 29.55
N THR A 155 11.36 -4.81 29.10
CA THR A 155 11.03 -3.57 29.80
C THR A 155 9.58 -3.20 29.56
N ALA A 156 8.81 -2.94 30.63
CA ALA A 156 7.45 -2.42 30.50
C ALA A 156 7.49 -0.97 30.02
N ALA A 157 6.74 -0.66 28.99
CA ALA A 157 6.69 0.68 28.40
C ALA A 157 5.28 1.05 27.92
N SER A 158 5.05 2.34 27.76
CA SER A 158 3.95 2.86 26.97
C SER A 158 4.46 3.39 25.64
N TYR A 159 3.63 3.36 24.58
CA TYR A 159 4.05 3.84 23.28
C TYR A 159 2.95 4.60 22.54
N THR A 160 3.39 5.47 21.64
CA THR A 160 2.58 6.12 20.61
C THR A 160 3.13 5.72 19.25
N LEU A 161 2.32 5.03 18.44
CA LEU A 161 2.64 4.72 17.05
C LEU A 161 1.62 5.43 16.16
N THR A 162 2.12 6.25 15.26
CA THR A 162 1.31 6.90 14.23
C THR A 162 1.88 6.57 12.86
N SER A 163 1.01 6.19 11.92
CA SER A 163 1.34 5.98 10.51
C SER A 163 0.36 6.78 9.67
N TYR A 164 0.81 7.88 9.10
CA TYR A 164 -0.02 8.74 8.28
C TYR A 164 0.51 8.82 6.86
N CYS A 165 -0.36 8.51 5.87
CA CYS A 165 -0.02 8.54 4.46
C CYS A 165 -0.97 9.46 3.68
N GLY A 166 -0.43 10.26 2.77
CA GLY A 166 -1.24 11.10 1.87
C GLY A 166 -0.66 11.19 0.47
N GLY A 167 -1.53 10.99 -0.53
CA GLY A 167 -1.30 11.44 -1.90
C GLY A 167 -1.99 12.78 -2.08
N VAL A 168 -1.23 13.82 -2.35
CA VAL A 168 -1.69 15.21 -2.46
C VAL A 168 -1.13 15.87 -3.72
N PRO A 169 -1.72 16.96 -4.24
CA PRO A 169 -1.09 17.74 -5.30
C PRO A 169 0.19 18.38 -4.78
N ALA A 170 1.28 18.35 -5.56
CA ALA A 170 2.54 19.01 -5.20
C ALA A 170 2.38 20.54 -5.09
N VAL A 171 1.53 21.11 -5.94
CA VAL A 171 1.10 22.51 -5.84
C VAL A 171 -0.35 22.52 -5.38
N PRO A 172 -0.66 23.08 -4.20
CA PRO A 172 -2.01 23.11 -3.68
C PRO A 172 -2.97 23.88 -4.63
N ASN A 173 -4.17 23.30 -4.87
CA ASN A 173 -5.27 23.95 -5.56
C ASN A 173 -6.38 24.36 -4.56
N ASP A 174 -7.42 25.06 -5.02
CA ASP A 174 -8.54 25.50 -4.16
C ASP A 174 -9.32 24.32 -3.54
N PHE A 175 -9.36 23.17 -4.24
CA PHE A 175 -9.99 21.94 -3.74
C PHE A 175 -9.11 21.19 -2.75
N ARG A 176 -7.82 21.59 -2.58
CA ARG A 176 -6.82 20.95 -1.70
C ARG A 176 -6.61 19.45 -2.02
N TYR A 177 -7.00 19.00 -3.20
CA TYR A 177 -6.86 17.61 -3.62
C TYR A 177 -6.86 17.46 -5.15
N ARG A 178 -6.23 16.40 -5.64
CA ARG A 178 -6.35 15.80 -6.96
C ARG A 178 -6.30 14.30 -6.84
N PHE A 179 -6.99 13.59 -7.72
CA PHE A 179 -7.07 12.14 -7.63
C PHE A 179 -5.87 11.49 -8.32
N SER A 180 -4.92 10.99 -7.52
CA SER A 180 -3.78 10.18 -7.97
C SER A 180 -4.04 8.68 -7.91
N TRP A 181 -5.22 8.27 -7.44
CA TRP A 181 -5.72 6.91 -7.41
C TRP A 181 -7.26 6.89 -7.51
N ALA A 182 -7.88 5.70 -7.42
CA ALA A 182 -9.31 5.50 -7.69
C ALA A 182 -10.24 6.45 -6.90
N PRO A 183 -10.97 7.39 -7.55
CA PRO A 183 -11.81 8.39 -6.86
C PRO A 183 -12.88 7.79 -5.96
N ALA A 184 -13.55 6.72 -6.42
CA ALA A 184 -14.54 6.00 -5.60
C ALA A 184 -13.92 5.39 -4.35
N GLY A 185 -12.65 4.94 -4.42
CA GLY A 185 -11.91 4.43 -3.28
C GLY A 185 -11.69 5.49 -2.19
N VAL A 186 -11.37 6.73 -2.60
CA VAL A 186 -11.20 7.87 -1.68
C VAL A 186 -12.50 8.16 -0.93
N LEU A 187 -13.63 8.27 -1.64
CA LEU A 187 -14.92 8.58 -1.02
C LEU A 187 -15.41 7.45 -0.10
N ASN A 188 -15.25 6.19 -0.54
CA ASN A 188 -15.64 5.04 0.28
C ASN A 188 -14.78 4.90 1.54
N ALA A 189 -13.48 5.21 1.48
CA ALA A 189 -12.63 5.22 2.67
C ALA A 189 -13.09 6.25 3.70
N LEU A 190 -13.57 7.42 3.27
CA LEU A 190 -14.12 8.44 4.15
C LEU A 190 -15.45 8.00 4.80
N ARG A 191 -16.29 7.21 4.11
CA ARG A 191 -17.56 6.69 4.66
C ARG A 191 -17.36 5.56 5.65
N ALA A 192 -16.31 4.77 5.50
CA ALA A 192 -16.05 3.64 6.38
C ALA A 192 -15.61 4.11 7.77
N PRO A 193 -16.12 3.51 8.86
CA PRO A 193 -15.63 3.81 10.20
C PRO A 193 -14.14 3.50 10.34
N ALA A 194 -13.44 4.31 11.12
CA ALA A 194 -12.05 4.08 11.49
C ALA A 194 -11.92 3.71 12.97
N ARG A 195 -11.27 2.59 13.27
CA ARG A 195 -11.04 2.09 14.62
C ARG A 195 -9.55 2.17 14.95
N TYR A 196 -9.21 2.75 16.10
CA TYR A 196 -7.83 3.02 16.52
C TYR A 196 -7.73 3.11 18.04
N ILE A 197 -6.52 3.22 18.58
CA ILE A 197 -6.30 3.47 20.02
C ILE A 197 -5.96 4.93 20.24
N GLU A 198 -6.66 5.56 21.18
CA GLU A 198 -6.40 6.91 21.65
C GLU A 198 -6.48 6.96 23.17
N ASP A 199 -5.49 7.58 23.82
CA ASP A 199 -5.36 7.65 25.28
C ASP A 199 -5.51 6.29 25.98
N GLY A 200 -4.95 5.23 25.38
CA GLY A 200 -5.02 3.87 25.87
C GLY A 200 -6.37 3.17 25.69
N THR A 201 -7.30 3.81 24.96
CA THR A 201 -8.67 3.30 24.78
C THR A 201 -8.97 3.08 23.30
N GLU A 202 -9.60 1.94 22.99
CA GLU A 202 -10.10 1.68 21.64
C GLU A 202 -11.23 2.67 21.31
N THR A 203 -11.05 3.40 20.20
CA THR A 203 -11.91 4.49 19.77
C THR A 203 -12.36 4.24 18.33
N THR A 204 -13.59 4.63 18.01
CA THR A 204 -14.15 4.54 16.65
C THR A 204 -14.61 5.90 16.16
N ALA A 205 -14.03 6.37 15.06
CA ALA A 205 -14.54 7.52 14.30
C ALA A 205 -15.53 7.00 13.24
N GLY A 206 -16.83 7.20 13.47
CA GLY A 206 -17.86 6.77 12.51
C GLY A 206 -17.78 7.47 11.16
N ARG A 207 -17.25 8.69 11.15
CA ARG A 207 -16.89 9.47 9.97
C ARG A 207 -15.44 9.98 10.18
N PRO A 208 -14.45 9.38 9.52
CA PRO A 208 -13.03 9.68 9.79
C PRO A 208 -12.66 11.16 9.75
N TRP A 209 -13.20 11.93 8.79
CA TRP A 209 -12.92 13.37 8.69
C TRP A 209 -13.34 14.19 9.91
N ARG A 210 -14.27 13.71 10.74
CA ARG A 210 -14.67 14.39 11.99
C ARG A 210 -13.63 14.28 13.10
N ALA A 211 -12.70 13.33 12.95
CA ALA A 211 -11.58 13.13 13.87
C ALA A 211 -10.28 13.77 13.35
N THR A 212 -10.38 14.65 12.34
CA THR A 212 -9.22 15.32 11.75
C THR A 212 -8.55 16.24 12.76
N ARG A 213 -7.21 16.21 12.77
CA ARG A 213 -6.34 17.05 13.61
C ARG A 213 -5.18 17.61 12.79
N PRO A 214 -4.64 18.77 13.16
CA PRO A 214 -3.38 19.25 12.60
C PRO A 214 -2.25 18.25 12.88
N TYR A 215 -1.43 18.00 11.88
CA TYR A 215 -0.24 17.17 11.98
C TYR A 215 0.93 17.84 11.27
N VAL A 216 2.03 18.06 11.98
CA VAL A 216 3.19 18.79 11.44
C VAL A 216 4.27 17.82 11.01
N VAL A 217 4.70 17.94 9.77
CA VAL A 217 5.82 17.19 9.18
C VAL A 217 6.84 18.19 8.66
N ASP A 218 8.03 18.19 9.25
CA ASP A 218 9.16 19.06 8.85
C ASP A 218 8.78 20.54 8.66
N GLY A 219 7.89 21.05 9.53
CA GLY A 219 7.42 22.45 9.52
C GLY A 219 6.21 22.73 8.63
N GLU A 220 5.76 21.77 7.83
CA GLU A 220 4.53 21.87 7.06
C GLU A 220 3.36 21.28 7.86
N THR A 221 2.23 21.98 7.87
CA THR A 221 1.00 21.52 8.53
C THR A 221 0.14 20.77 7.55
N PHE A 222 -0.30 19.58 7.97
CA PHE A 222 -1.28 18.74 7.29
C PHE A 222 -2.52 18.56 8.18
N GLU A 223 -3.60 18.14 7.58
CA GLU A 223 -4.80 17.65 8.25
C GLU A 223 -4.77 16.12 8.23
N ALA A 224 -4.65 15.50 9.42
CA ALA A 224 -4.55 14.05 9.59
C ALA A 224 -5.82 13.48 10.21
N TYR A 225 -6.30 12.33 9.70
CA TYR A 225 -7.44 11.62 10.27
C TYR A 225 -7.21 10.10 10.25
N PRO A 226 -7.81 9.35 11.21
CA PRO A 226 -7.70 7.91 11.23
C PRO A 226 -8.37 7.29 9.99
N ASN A 227 -7.78 6.22 9.45
CA ASN A 227 -8.28 5.57 8.25
C ASN A 227 -8.43 4.07 8.50
N ARG A 228 -9.60 3.51 8.20
CA ARG A 228 -9.91 2.08 8.34
C ARG A 228 -9.72 1.56 9.78
N ASP A 229 -9.49 0.27 9.92
CA ASP A 229 -9.27 -0.39 11.20
C ASP A 229 -7.78 -0.57 11.48
N SER A 230 -7.25 0.18 12.44
CA SER A 230 -5.86 0.08 12.88
C SER A 230 -5.62 -1.06 13.88
N VAL A 231 -6.66 -1.50 14.59
CA VAL A 231 -6.52 -2.42 15.75
C VAL A 231 -5.93 -3.79 15.38
N PRO A 232 -6.28 -4.43 14.25
CA PRO A 232 -5.66 -5.70 13.86
C PRO A 232 -4.14 -5.64 13.70
N PHE A 233 -3.59 -4.47 13.37
CA PHE A 233 -2.15 -4.28 13.18
C PHE A 233 -1.35 -4.27 14.49
N LEU A 234 -2.00 -4.13 15.65
CA LEU A 234 -1.35 -4.34 16.97
C LEU A 234 -0.71 -5.73 17.07
N ALA A 235 -1.45 -6.75 16.64
CA ALA A 235 -0.94 -8.12 16.62
C ALA A 235 0.05 -8.35 15.48
N GLN A 236 -0.20 -7.76 14.31
CA GLN A 236 0.65 -7.92 13.12
C GLN A 236 2.04 -7.33 13.32
N TYR A 237 2.17 -6.19 14.01
CA TYR A 237 3.45 -5.52 14.17
C TYR A 237 4.36 -6.14 15.24
N GLY A 238 3.86 -7.09 16.04
CA GLY A 238 4.68 -7.86 16.97
C GLY A 238 5.38 -7.03 18.04
N LEU A 239 4.72 -5.96 18.54
CA LEU A 239 5.23 -5.14 19.63
C LEU A 239 5.48 -5.98 20.89
N PRO A 240 6.50 -5.68 21.72
CA PRO A 240 6.77 -6.41 22.96
C PRO A 240 5.53 -6.49 23.87
N ALA A 241 5.25 -7.66 24.41
CA ALA A 241 4.04 -7.93 25.20
C ALA A 241 3.87 -7.01 26.45
N GLY A 242 4.98 -6.47 26.97
CA GLY A 242 4.98 -5.52 28.08
C GLY A 242 4.65 -4.07 27.68
N TRP A 243 4.58 -3.78 26.38
CA TRP A 243 4.31 -2.43 25.88
C TRP A 243 2.81 -2.19 25.72
N LYS A 244 2.34 -1.04 26.20
CA LYS A 244 0.92 -0.65 26.14
C LYS A 244 0.75 0.54 25.21
N PRO A 245 -0.18 0.47 24.23
CA PRO A 245 -0.46 1.60 23.36
C PRO A 245 -1.13 2.74 24.16
N ARG A 246 -0.55 3.92 24.09
CA ARG A 246 -1.25 5.18 24.41
C ARG A 246 -2.02 5.65 23.17
N THR A 247 -1.35 5.61 22.03
CA THR A 247 -1.94 5.89 20.73
C THR A 247 -1.44 4.85 19.73
N PHE A 248 -2.36 4.31 18.95
CA PHE A 248 -2.03 3.46 17.82
C PHE A 248 -3.01 3.79 16.69
N VAL A 249 -2.53 4.51 15.68
CA VAL A 249 -3.36 4.98 14.58
C VAL A 249 -2.63 4.86 13.25
N ARG A 250 -3.35 4.32 12.27
CA ARG A 250 -3.02 4.42 10.86
C ARG A 250 -4.03 5.34 10.22
N GLY A 251 -3.58 6.27 9.41
CA GLY A 251 -4.46 7.33 8.96
C GLY A 251 -3.99 8.00 7.67
N THR A 252 -4.71 9.02 7.31
CA THR A 252 -4.52 9.75 6.06
C THR A 252 -4.09 11.19 6.32
N LEU A 253 -3.14 11.67 5.51
CA LEU A 253 -2.76 13.09 5.43
C LEU A 253 -3.51 13.79 4.30
N ARG A 254 -3.91 15.03 4.57
CA ARG A 254 -4.42 15.98 3.58
C ARG A 254 -3.72 17.33 3.76
N LEU A 255 -3.69 18.12 2.70
CA LEU A 255 -3.17 19.48 2.79
C LEU A 255 -3.99 20.33 3.76
N ASP A 256 -3.34 21.24 4.44
CA ASP A 256 -4.01 22.24 5.30
C ASP A 256 -5.12 22.97 4.53
N GLY A 257 -6.30 23.13 5.15
CA GLY A 257 -7.51 23.67 4.54
C GLY A 257 -8.37 22.67 3.77
N TRP A 258 -8.02 21.37 3.74
CA TRP A 258 -8.82 20.34 3.08
C TRP A 258 -10.22 20.17 3.70
N LEU A 259 -10.34 20.19 5.03
CA LEU A 259 -11.65 20.11 5.70
C LEU A 259 -12.62 21.20 5.22
N THR A 260 -12.11 22.42 5.06
CA THR A 260 -12.90 23.55 4.59
C THR A 260 -13.27 23.38 3.12
N ALA A 261 -12.32 23.01 2.27
CA ALA A 261 -12.54 22.82 0.85
C ALA A 261 -13.50 21.65 0.55
N TRP A 262 -13.49 20.60 1.39
CA TRP A 262 -14.32 19.43 1.21
C TRP A 262 -15.67 19.44 1.95
N ALA A 263 -16.03 20.52 2.62
CA ALA A 263 -17.31 20.64 3.34
C ALA A 263 -18.54 20.26 2.47
N PRO A 264 -18.64 20.67 1.17
CA PRO A 264 -19.72 20.22 0.31
C PRO A 264 -19.70 18.71 0.01
N VAL A 265 -18.51 18.12 -0.13
CA VAL A 265 -18.34 16.68 -0.33
C VAL A 265 -18.81 15.91 0.90
N PHE A 266 -18.42 16.35 2.09
CA PHE A 266 -18.87 15.71 3.34
C PHE A 266 -20.40 15.72 3.48
N ALA A 267 -21.06 16.80 3.08
CA ALA A 267 -22.52 16.89 3.11
C ALA A 267 -23.18 15.82 2.20
N GLU A 268 -22.57 15.49 1.06
CA GLU A 268 -23.03 14.39 0.20
C GLU A 268 -22.74 13.02 0.84
N LEU A 269 -21.55 12.84 1.44
CA LEU A 269 -21.17 11.58 2.10
C LEU A 269 -22.07 11.25 3.32
N GLU A 270 -22.64 12.25 3.98
CA GLU A 270 -23.58 12.04 5.10
C GLU A 270 -24.91 11.42 4.65
N ARG A 271 -25.29 11.54 3.40
CA ARG A 271 -26.55 10.98 2.86
C ARG A 271 -26.50 9.47 2.66
N ASP A 272 -25.31 8.89 2.61
CA ASP A 272 -25.05 7.45 2.50
C ASP A 272 -25.72 6.77 1.28
N ASP A 273 -25.87 7.50 0.18
CA ASP A 273 -26.46 7.03 -1.08
C ASP A 273 -25.35 6.54 -2.03
N ASP A 274 -25.24 5.22 -2.22
CA ASP A 274 -24.19 4.61 -3.03
C ASP A 274 -24.23 5.05 -4.51
N VAL A 275 -25.41 5.25 -5.07
CA VAL A 275 -25.55 5.71 -6.48
C VAL A 275 -25.03 7.14 -6.60
N ARG A 276 -25.42 8.00 -5.64
CA ARG A 276 -24.94 9.39 -5.61
C ARG A 276 -23.44 9.47 -5.39
N ILE A 277 -22.87 8.62 -4.52
CA ILE A 277 -21.42 8.59 -4.25
C ILE A 277 -20.64 8.16 -5.49
N ALA A 278 -21.13 7.18 -6.25
CA ALA A 278 -20.48 6.78 -7.50
C ALA A 278 -20.51 7.91 -8.55
N ALA A 279 -21.63 8.62 -8.67
CA ALA A 279 -21.75 9.78 -9.53
C ALA A 279 -20.82 10.93 -9.06
N LEU A 280 -20.81 11.23 -7.76
CA LEU A 280 -19.96 12.26 -7.17
C LEU A 280 -18.48 11.97 -7.43
N ALA A 281 -18.05 10.72 -7.31
CA ALA A 281 -16.67 10.33 -7.61
C ALA A 281 -16.27 10.67 -9.05
N ALA A 282 -17.17 10.39 -10.01
CA ALA A 282 -16.95 10.72 -11.41
C ALA A 282 -16.96 12.24 -11.66
N GLU A 283 -17.88 12.98 -11.05
CA GLU A 283 -17.98 14.44 -11.13
C GLU A 283 -16.69 15.11 -10.61
N LEU A 284 -16.24 14.71 -9.41
CA LEU A 284 -15.03 15.27 -8.80
C LEU A 284 -13.76 14.94 -9.60
N ALA A 285 -13.66 13.73 -10.14
CA ALA A 285 -12.56 13.35 -11.02
C ALA A 285 -12.51 14.21 -12.30
N ALA A 286 -13.68 14.53 -12.86
CA ALA A 286 -13.76 15.39 -14.04
C ALA A 286 -13.48 16.87 -13.73
N LEU A 287 -13.87 17.35 -12.55
CA LEU A 287 -13.66 18.75 -12.13
C LEU A 287 -12.21 19.02 -11.66
N HIS A 288 -11.56 18.01 -11.09
CA HIS A 288 -10.21 18.14 -10.51
C HIS A 288 -9.24 17.09 -11.05
N PRO A 289 -9.08 17.00 -12.40
CA PRO A 289 -8.20 16.00 -13.00
C PRO A 289 -6.74 16.29 -12.67
N MET A 290 -5.90 15.26 -12.68
CA MET A 290 -4.46 15.43 -12.87
C MET A 290 -4.22 15.77 -14.34
N THR A 291 -3.53 16.87 -14.61
CA THR A 291 -3.10 17.25 -15.97
C THR A 291 -1.61 16.96 -16.14
N GLU A 292 -1.10 17.01 -17.37
CA GLU A 292 0.34 16.83 -17.64
C GLU A 292 1.24 17.86 -16.93
N ALA A 293 0.69 19.03 -16.62
CA ALA A 293 1.41 20.08 -15.87
C ALA A 293 1.41 19.84 -14.36
N ASP A 294 0.48 19.05 -13.86
CA ASP A 294 0.37 18.76 -12.43
C ASP A 294 1.38 17.68 -12.02
N ARG A 295 1.80 17.74 -10.76
CA ARG A 295 2.55 16.67 -10.12
C ARG A 295 1.82 16.29 -8.84
N ASP A 296 1.80 15.00 -8.55
CA ASP A 296 1.39 14.52 -7.25
C ASP A 296 2.59 14.51 -6.29
N ARG A 297 2.28 14.47 -5.01
CA ARG A 297 3.24 14.29 -3.93
C ARG A 297 2.70 13.23 -2.98
N VAL A 298 3.54 12.30 -2.62
CA VAL A 298 3.26 11.31 -1.58
C VAL A 298 4.03 11.66 -0.34
N VAL A 299 3.32 11.81 0.78
CA VAL A 299 3.91 12.00 2.10
C VAL A 299 3.48 10.83 2.98
N LEU A 300 4.46 10.06 3.49
CA LEU A 300 4.25 9.00 4.46
C LEU A 300 5.15 9.24 5.67
N ALA A 301 4.54 9.46 6.83
CA ALA A 301 5.24 9.63 8.10
C ALA A 301 4.81 8.51 9.06
N VAL A 302 5.78 7.68 9.47
CA VAL A 302 5.57 6.68 10.51
C VAL A 302 6.44 7.05 11.70
N THR A 303 5.80 7.27 12.85
CA THR A 303 6.48 7.69 14.09
C THR A 303 6.20 6.68 15.20
N LEU A 304 7.22 6.36 15.96
CA LEU A 304 7.10 5.55 17.18
C LEU A 304 7.83 6.27 18.32
N ASP A 305 7.09 6.59 19.37
CA ASP A 305 7.61 7.10 20.63
C ASP A 305 7.38 6.07 21.72
N VAL A 306 8.42 5.74 22.51
CA VAL A 306 8.36 4.74 23.59
C VAL A 306 8.85 5.40 24.88
N ASP A 307 8.08 5.20 25.97
CA ASP A 307 8.39 5.70 27.31
C ASP A 307 8.34 4.53 28.31
N ALA A 308 9.50 4.17 28.85
CA ALA A 308 9.64 3.06 29.79
C ALA A 308 9.32 3.46 31.24
N GLY A 309 9.01 4.74 31.53
CA GLY A 309 8.67 5.20 32.89
C GLY A 309 9.85 5.28 33.87
N SER A 310 10.99 4.66 33.54
CA SER A 310 12.25 4.76 34.30
C SER A 310 13.07 6.01 33.97
N GLY A 311 12.59 6.79 33.00
CA GLY A 311 13.29 7.89 32.36
C GLY A 311 13.87 7.55 30.99
N ASP A 312 13.90 6.27 30.65
CA ASP A 312 14.35 5.82 29.35
C ASP A 312 13.26 6.09 28.31
N ARG A 313 13.62 6.83 27.29
CA ARG A 313 12.74 7.21 26.17
C ARG A 313 13.45 6.92 24.87
N TRP A 314 12.65 6.58 23.88
CA TRP A 314 13.11 6.42 22.51
C TRP A 314 12.08 7.01 21.56
N SER A 315 12.52 7.75 20.57
CA SER A 315 11.67 8.27 19.50
C SER A 315 12.32 8.01 18.15
N GLY A 316 11.52 7.59 17.19
CA GLY A 316 11.99 7.41 15.83
C GLY A 316 10.90 7.73 14.82
N ARG A 317 11.31 8.29 13.68
CA ARG A 317 10.41 8.63 12.57
C ARG A 317 11.04 8.27 11.24
N TYR A 318 10.32 7.52 10.44
CA TYR A 318 10.52 7.48 8.99
C TYR A 318 9.66 8.53 8.31
N LEU A 319 10.24 9.19 7.32
CA LEU A 319 9.55 10.12 6.44
C LEU A 319 9.91 9.79 4.98
N LEU A 320 8.88 9.51 4.19
CA LEU A 320 8.93 9.53 2.73
C LEU A 320 8.16 10.76 2.28
N ASP A 321 8.80 11.61 1.50
CA ASP A 321 8.21 12.80 0.91
C ASP A 321 8.71 12.91 -0.53
N LEU A 322 7.90 12.43 -1.45
CA LEU A 322 8.29 12.26 -2.84
C LEU A 322 7.29 12.95 -3.77
N THR A 323 7.82 13.81 -4.62
CA THR A 323 7.05 14.46 -5.69
C THR A 323 7.23 13.69 -6.99
N GLY A 324 6.14 13.48 -7.71
CA GLY A 324 6.15 12.86 -9.04
C GLY A 324 6.89 13.72 -10.07
N THR A 325 7.28 13.08 -11.16
CA THR A 325 7.96 13.71 -12.29
C THR A 325 7.03 13.86 -13.51
N ALA A 326 7.54 14.32 -14.62
CA ALA A 326 6.80 14.33 -15.89
C ALA A 326 6.52 12.92 -16.40
N GLU A 327 7.42 11.99 -16.09
CA GLU A 327 7.42 10.62 -16.60
C GLU A 327 6.62 9.68 -15.69
N GLU A 328 6.60 9.95 -14.37
CA GLU A 328 5.96 9.04 -13.42
C GLU A 328 5.40 9.80 -12.20
N SER A 329 4.18 9.47 -11.80
CA SER A 329 3.59 9.98 -10.56
C SER A 329 4.29 9.39 -9.33
N ALA A 330 4.33 10.17 -8.23
CA ALA A 330 4.83 9.68 -6.96
C ALA A 330 4.04 8.46 -6.47
N MET A 331 2.72 8.47 -6.64
CA MET A 331 1.84 7.35 -6.28
C MET A 331 2.20 6.09 -7.07
N ALA A 332 2.36 6.19 -8.38
CA ALA A 332 2.72 5.03 -9.22
C ALA A 332 4.06 4.43 -8.80
N ARG A 333 5.07 5.27 -8.54
CA ARG A 333 6.38 4.84 -8.05
C ARG A 333 6.28 4.13 -6.71
N CYS A 334 5.66 4.78 -5.72
CA CYS A 334 5.57 4.26 -4.36
C CYS A 334 4.71 3.00 -4.23
N VAL A 335 3.81 2.72 -5.17
CA VAL A 335 2.99 1.51 -5.17
C VAL A 335 3.62 0.41 -6.00
N SER A 336 4.06 0.73 -7.24
CA SER A 336 4.53 -0.31 -8.17
C SER A 336 5.93 -0.84 -7.84
N ARG A 337 6.83 -0.01 -7.29
CA ARG A 337 8.20 -0.43 -6.95
C ARG A 337 8.25 -1.48 -5.83
N PRO A 338 7.58 -1.30 -4.67
CA PRO A 338 7.54 -2.33 -3.63
C PRO A 338 6.89 -3.63 -4.12
N LEU A 339 5.84 -3.51 -4.95
CA LEU A 339 5.19 -4.67 -5.53
C LEU A 339 6.13 -5.44 -6.47
N ALA A 340 6.85 -4.74 -7.34
CA ALA A 340 7.84 -5.34 -8.22
C ALA A 340 9.00 -5.98 -7.45
N LEU A 341 9.46 -5.33 -6.36
CA LEU A 341 10.47 -5.90 -5.46
C LEU A 341 9.98 -7.22 -4.87
N GLY A 342 8.75 -7.25 -4.34
CA GLY A 342 8.17 -8.49 -3.81
C GLY A 342 8.01 -9.58 -4.87
N VAL A 343 7.67 -9.22 -6.11
CA VAL A 343 7.61 -10.16 -7.24
C VAL A 343 9.01 -10.70 -7.58
N THR A 344 10.04 -9.86 -7.55
CA THR A 344 11.43 -10.31 -7.73
C THR A 344 11.81 -11.34 -6.66
N HIS A 345 11.42 -11.13 -5.40
CA HIS A 345 11.62 -12.09 -4.33
C HIS A 345 10.80 -13.40 -4.47
N ILE A 346 9.69 -13.38 -5.23
CA ILE A 346 9.01 -14.62 -5.63
C ILE A 346 9.81 -15.34 -6.73
N LEU A 347 10.29 -14.57 -7.72
CA LEU A 347 11.04 -15.11 -8.87
C LEU A 347 12.36 -15.77 -8.46
N ASP A 348 13.04 -15.25 -7.45
CA ASP A 348 14.30 -15.78 -6.90
C ASP A 348 14.09 -16.83 -5.78
N ALA A 349 12.84 -17.21 -5.52
CA ALA A 349 12.45 -18.18 -4.50
C ALA A 349 12.89 -17.80 -3.05
N SER A 350 13.06 -16.52 -2.74
CA SER A 350 13.41 -16.06 -1.38
C SER A 350 12.20 -15.95 -0.46
N LEU A 351 10.97 -16.03 -0.99
CA LEU A 351 9.73 -16.06 -0.22
C LEU A 351 9.16 -17.47 -0.10
N PRO A 352 8.72 -17.90 1.11
CA PRO A 352 8.11 -19.21 1.31
C PRO A 352 6.69 -19.27 0.72
N PRO A 353 6.13 -20.48 0.47
CA PRO A 353 4.75 -20.64 0.07
C PRO A 353 3.75 -20.28 1.17
N GLY A 354 2.54 -19.88 0.77
CA GLY A 354 1.45 -19.44 1.63
C GLY A 354 1.25 -17.94 1.58
N LEU A 355 0.33 -17.44 2.41
CA LEU A 355 0.03 -16.02 2.51
C LEU A 355 1.12 -15.28 3.27
N LEU A 356 1.63 -14.24 2.66
CA LEU A 356 2.65 -13.33 3.20
C LEU A 356 2.20 -11.89 3.00
N ARG A 357 2.60 -11.04 3.91
CA ARG A 357 2.61 -9.59 3.73
C ARG A 357 4.02 -9.12 3.41
N ALA A 358 4.18 -7.96 2.81
CA ALA A 358 5.51 -7.42 2.48
C ALA A 358 6.44 -7.38 3.69
N ALA A 359 5.91 -6.94 4.84
CA ALA A 359 6.64 -6.83 6.09
C ALA A 359 6.06 -7.75 7.17
N GLU A 360 6.78 -8.77 7.54
CA GLU A 360 6.41 -9.69 8.64
C GLU A 360 7.55 -9.88 9.64
N THR A 361 8.79 -9.52 9.27
CA THR A 361 9.94 -9.57 10.19
C THR A 361 10.79 -8.32 10.04
N PRO A 362 11.49 -7.92 11.12
CA PRO A 362 12.42 -6.78 11.08
C PRO A 362 13.52 -6.94 10.03
N GLU A 363 14.07 -8.14 9.88
CA GLU A 363 15.17 -8.42 8.94
C GLU A 363 14.72 -8.23 7.49
N ARG A 364 13.52 -8.73 7.14
CA ARG A 364 12.93 -8.53 5.82
C ARG A 364 12.64 -7.05 5.58
N SER A 365 12.09 -6.36 6.58
CA SER A 365 11.80 -4.93 6.47
C SER A 365 13.06 -4.11 6.18
N GLU A 366 14.15 -4.34 6.91
CA GLU A 366 15.43 -3.66 6.69
C GLU A 366 16.04 -4.00 5.33
N SER A 367 15.91 -5.26 4.84
CA SER A 367 16.38 -5.63 3.50
C SER A 367 15.60 -4.89 2.42
N TRP A 368 14.28 -4.96 2.49
CA TRP A 368 13.41 -4.31 1.49
C TRP A 368 13.57 -2.80 1.50
N LEU A 369 13.74 -2.17 2.65
CA LEU A 369 14.00 -0.72 2.72
C LEU A 369 15.30 -0.33 2.02
N ARG A 370 16.38 -1.11 2.17
CA ARG A 370 17.62 -0.86 1.44
C ARG A 370 17.44 -1.01 -0.07
N GLU A 371 16.80 -2.08 -0.50
CA GLU A 371 16.54 -2.36 -1.92
C GLU A 371 15.63 -1.30 -2.55
N LEU A 372 14.61 -0.81 -1.82
CA LEU A 372 13.74 0.28 -2.28
C LEU A 372 14.48 1.61 -2.39
N ALA A 373 15.40 1.91 -1.47
CA ALA A 373 16.25 3.10 -1.54
C ALA A 373 17.19 3.04 -2.76
N GLU A 374 17.78 1.89 -3.03
CA GLU A 374 18.59 1.65 -4.23
C GLU A 374 17.76 1.78 -5.52
N ASP A 375 16.48 1.43 -5.48
CA ASP A 375 15.51 1.58 -6.56
C ASP A 375 14.93 3.01 -6.69
N GLY A 376 15.42 3.98 -5.91
CA GLY A 376 15.02 5.39 -6.00
C GLY A 376 13.68 5.70 -5.30
N VAL A 377 13.28 4.89 -4.30
CA VAL A 377 12.24 5.25 -3.34
C VAL A 377 12.93 5.90 -2.14
N GLU A 378 13.02 7.23 -2.17
CA GLU A 378 13.76 8.00 -1.16
C GLU A 378 12.93 8.20 0.12
N PHE A 379 13.56 7.98 1.26
CA PHE A 379 13.00 8.24 2.59
C PHE A 379 14.12 8.54 3.60
N ALA A 380 13.77 9.15 4.71
CA ALA A 380 14.69 9.49 5.78
C ALA A 380 14.26 8.84 7.10
N LEU A 381 15.25 8.38 7.89
CA LEU A 381 15.05 7.95 9.27
C LEU A 381 15.68 8.99 10.21
N ARG A 382 14.93 9.43 11.20
CA ARG A 382 15.43 10.21 12.35
C ARG A 382 15.17 9.42 13.62
N VAL A 383 16.17 9.37 14.50
CA VAL A 383 16.09 8.68 15.80
C VAL A 383 16.63 9.63 16.86
N GLU A 384 15.87 9.75 17.94
CA GLU A 384 16.23 10.49 19.16
C GLU A 384 16.09 9.54 20.35
N GLY A 385 17.15 9.42 21.17
CA GLY A 385 17.16 8.51 22.30
C GLY A 385 18.45 8.54 23.08
#